data_a1cadefe66bc25ec574c134a52bdd590
#
_entry.id   a1cadefe66bc25ec574c134a52bdd590
#
_cell.length_a   1.000
_cell.length_b   1.000
_cell.length_c   1.000
_cell.angle_alpha   90.00
_cell.angle_beta   90.00
_cell.angle_gamma   90.00
#
_symmetry.space_group_name_H-M   'P 1'
#
loop_
_entity.id
_entity.type
_entity.pdbx_description
1 polymer ?
#
loop_
_entity_poly.entity_id
_entity_poly.type
_entity_poly.pdbx_seq_one_letter_code
_entity_poly.pdbx_strand_id
1 'polypeptide(L)'
;MINFTITGGSRKEKNMVHDAFHFALKELMPRKRNLLIDFTIADIPGDADAYHCCVDKGEHEIEIQKGLIEEDFVSAIFHEMVHVRQHERGVLKDHGIRKAWKGE
;
A
#
# COMPACT_ATOMS: atom_id res chain seq x y z
N MET A 1 11.32 13.77 0.61
CA MET A 1 9.94 14.14 0.24
C MET A 1 9.06 12.90 0.18
N ILE A 2 7.88 12.97 0.74
CA ILE A 2 6.91 11.86 0.68
C ILE A 2 5.92 12.15 -0.43
N ASN A 3 5.86 11.28 -1.43
CA ASN A 3 4.95 11.40 -2.55
C ASN A 3 4.16 10.12 -2.73
N PHE A 4 2.93 10.24 -3.18
CA PHE A 4 2.14 9.08 -3.56
C PHE A 4 1.19 9.45 -4.68
N THR A 5 0.82 8.45 -5.47
CA THR A 5 -0.17 8.59 -6.54
C THR A 5 -1.27 7.58 -6.32
N ILE A 6 -2.47 7.89 -6.80
CA ILE A 6 -3.60 6.97 -6.73
C ILE A 6 -4.22 6.90 -8.12
N THR A 7 -4.30 5.70 -8.67
CA THR A 7 -4.87 5.45 -9.99
C THR A 7 -6.05 4.49 -9.83
N GLY A 8 -7.15 4.81 -10.51
CA GLY A 8 -8.35 3.98 -10.49
C GLY A 8 -9.21 4.17 -9.24
N GLY A 9 -10.28 3.41 -9.15
CA GLY A 9 -11.18 3.43 -8.01
C GLY A 9 -12.17 4.60 -8.02
N SER A 10 -13.12 4.53 -7.09
CA SER A 10 -14.11 5.59 -6.89
C SER A 10 -13.49 6.74 -6.08
N ARG A 11 -14.20 7.88 -6.04
CA ARG A 11 -13.77 8.99 -5.19
C ARG A 11 -13.66 8.55 -3.72
N LYS A 12 -14.63 7.76 -3.25
CA LYS A 12 -14.62 7.25 -1.88
C LYS A 12 -13.38 6.38 -1.64
N GLU A 13 -13.07 5.49 -2.57
CA GLU A 13 -11.89 4.63 -2.45
C GLU A 13 -10.59 5.43 -2.46
N LYS A 14 -10.49 6.44 -3.32
CA LYS A 14 -9.33 7.32 -3.34
C LYS A 14 -9.15 8.07 -2.02
N ASN A 15 -10.25 8.54 -1.44
CA ASN A 15 -10.21 9.22 -0.15
C ASN A 15 -9.78 8.26 0.97
N MET A 16 -10.23 7.01 0.92
CA MET A 16 -9.81 6.00 1.89
C MET A 16 -8.32 5.70 1.79
N VAL A 17 -7.78 5.62 0.56
CA VAL A 17 -6.34 5.44 0.37
C VAL A 17 -5.57 6.61 0.97
N HIS A 18 -6.00 7.84 0.65
CA HIS A 18 -5.37 9.04 1.16
C HIS A 18 -5.30 9.04 2.69
N ASP A 19 -6.44 8.80 3.34
CA ASP A 19 -6.52 8.85 4.79
C ASP A 19 -5.75 7.70 5.44
N ALA A 20 -5.92 6.48 4.91
CA ALA A 20 -5.23 5.31 5.44
C ALA A 20 -3.70 5.42 5.25
N PHE A 21 -3.26 5.96 4.13
CA PHE A 21 -1.84 6.17 3.87
C PHE A 21 -1.24 7.15 4.91
N HIS A 22 -1.87 8.29 5.11
CA HIS A 22 -1.37 9.27 6.07
C HIS A 22 -1.38 8.74 7.50
N PHE A 23 -2.42 8.01 7.88
CA PHE A 23 -2.49 7.37 9.19
C PHE A 23 -1.36 6.35 9.36
N ALA A 24 -1.20 5.48 8.38
CA ALA A 24 -0.16 4.44 8.43
C ALA A 24 1.24 5.04 8.46
N LEU A 25 1.46 6.08 7.67
CA LEU A 25 2.76 6.76 7.65
C LEU A 25 3.10 7.33 9.03
N LYS A 26 2.13 7.98 9.66
CA LYS A 26 2.31 8.54 10.99
C LYS A 26 2.59 7.47 12.04
N GLU A 27 1.87 6.34 11.98
CA GLU A 27 2.00 5.28 12.97
C GLU A 27 3.23 4.41 12.74
N LEU A 28 3.57 4.15 11.48
CA LEU A 28 4.62 3.18 11.15
C LEU A 28 5.96 3.81 10.84
N MET A 29 5.96 4.99 10.22
CA MET A 29 7.18 5.63 9.75
C MET A 29 7.15 7.15 9.96
N PRO A 30 6.96 7.63 11.20
CA PRO A 30 6.79 9.06 11.44
C PRO A 30 8.03 9.90 11.11
N ARG A 31 9.19 9.26 11.00
CA ARG A 31 10.45 9.96 10.70
C ARG A 31 10.95 9.75 9.28
N LYS A 32 10.16 9.04 8.45
CA LYS A 32 10.54 8.79 7.07
C LYS A 32 10.50 10.10 6.29
N ARG A 33 11.55 10.38 5.51
CA ARG A 33 11.66 11.64 4.76
C ARG A 33 11.48 11.47 3.26
N ASN A 34 11.88 10.33 2.72
CA ASN A 34 11.82 10.09 1.29
C ASN A 34 11.11 8.78 1.01
N LEU A 35 10.00 8.85 0.30
CA LEU A 35 9.19 7.69 -0.03
C LEU A 35 8.32 8.02 -1.22
N LEU A 36 8.22 7.10 -2.16
CA LEU A 36 7.30 7.19 -3.29
C LEU A 36 6.48 5.91 -3.35
N ILE A 37 5.16 6.05 -3.30
CA ILE A 37 4.25 4.91 -3.38
C ILE A 37 3.21 5.17 -4.45
N ASP A 38 3.08 4.25 -5.39
CA ASP A 38 2.03 4.28 -6.41
C ASP A 38 0.94 3.30 -6.02
N PHE A 39 -0.25 3.81 -5.71
CA PHE A 39 -1.42 3.00 -5.43
C PHE A 39 -2.25 2.81 -6.69
N THR A 40 -2.67 1.59 -6.95
CA THR A 40 -3.59 1.28 -8.04
C THR A 40 -4.79 0.53 -7.49
N ILE A 41 -5.99 1.05 -7.74
CA ILE A 41 -7.24 0.42 -7.32
C ILE A 41 -7.88 -0.20 -8.57
N ALA A 42 -7.98 -1.51 -8.61
CA ALA A 42 -8.44 -2.23 -9.80
C ALA A 42 -8.90 -3.63 -9.42
N ASP A 43 -9.43 -4.36 -10.39
CA ASP A 43 -9.64 -5.80 -10.23
C ASP A 43 -8.29 -6.48 -10.32
N ILE A 44 -7.87 -7.15 -9.27
CA ILE A 44 -6.59 -7.84 -9.26
C ILE A 44 -6.81 -9.34 -9.30
N PRO A 45 -5.90 -10.08 -9.94
CA PRO A 45 -6.07 -11.54 -10.08
C PRO A 45 -5.91 -12.27 -8.76
N GLY A 46 -6.56 -13.41 -8.66
CA GLY A 46 -6.52 -14.24 -7.46
C GLY A 46 -7.52 -13.79 -6.42
N ASP A 47 -7.32 -14.24 -5.19
CA ASP A 47 -8.23 -13.97 -4.07
C ASP A 47 -7.62 -13.05 -3.01
N ALA A 48 -6.52 -12.39 -3.32
CA ALA A 48 -5.91 -11.43 -2.43
C ALA A 48 -6.63 -10.08 -2.51
N ASP A 49 -6.68 -9.37 -1.38
CA ASP A 49 -7.26 -8.02 -1.34
C ASP A 49 -6.27 -6.95 -1.78
N ALA A 50 -4.98 -7.22 -1.68
CA ALA A 50 -3.94 -6.27 -2.08
C ALA A 50 -2.61 -6.97 -2.34
N TYR A 51 -1.74 -6.27 -3.09
CA TYR A 51 -0.36 -6.69 -3.34
C TYR A 51 0.57 -5.52 -3.13
N HIS A 52 1.77 -5.82 -2.65
CA HIS A 52 2.86 -4.86 -2.51
C HIS A 52 4.06 -5.32 -3.32
N CYS A 53 4.71 -4.40 -4.00
CA CYS A 53 5.95 -4.64 -4.73
C CYS A 53 6.93 -3.53 -4.41
N CYS A 54 8.13 -3.91 -3.98
CA CYS A 54 9.22 -2.95 -3.81
C CYS A 54 9.93 -2.80 -5.16
N VAL A 55 9.79 -1.64 -5.78
CA VAL A 55 10.36 -1.38 -7.11
C VAL A 55 11.85 -1.03 -6.99
N ASP A 56 12.16 -0.19 -6.02
CA ASP A 56 13.51 0.26 -5.76
C ASP A 56 13.55 0.79 -4.33
N LYS A 57 14.72 1.18 -3.86
CA LYS A 57 14.85 1.75 -2.52
C LYS A 57 14.01 3.02 -2.43
N GLY A 58 13.08 3.02 -1.49
CA GLY A 58 12.17 4.15 -1.30
C GLY A 58 11.03 4.23 -2.30
N GLU A 59 10.92 3.26 -3.23
CA GLU A 59 9.86 3.25 -4.25
C GLU A 59 9.07 1.96 -4.17
N HIS A 60 7.75 2.08 -4.04
CA HIS A 60 6.86 0.94 -3.87
C HIS A 60 5.61 1.09 -4.72
N GLU A 61 5.05 -0.04 -5.10
CA GLU A 61 3.75 -0.10 -5.75
C GLU A 61 2.82 -0.95 -4.90
N ILE A 62 1.59 -0.47 -4.72
CA ILE A 62 0.55 -1.19 -3.99
C ILE A 62 -0.68 -1.27 -4.89
N GLU A 63 -1.16 -2.48 -5.13
CA GLU A 63 -2.40 -2.71 -5.86
C GLU A 63 -3.46 -3.16 -4.86
N ILE A 64 -4.66 -2.59 -4.94
CA ILE A 64 -5.75 -2.88 -4.01
C ILE A 64 -6.98 -3.26 -4.82
N GLN A 65 -7.65 -4.33 -4.40
CA GLN A 65 -8.89 -4.78 -5.04
C GLN A 65 -9.98 -3.73 -4.87
N LYS A 66 -10.60 -3.33 -5.97
CA LYS A 66 -11.73 -2.41 -5.93
C LYS A 66 -12.99 -3.11 -5.39
N GLY A 67 -13.90 -2.32 -4.83
CA GLY A 67 -15.20 -2.83 -4.40
C GLY A 67 -15.20 -3.56 -3.06
N LEU A 68 -14.09 -3.55 -2.33
CA LEU A 68 -14.06 -4.12 -0.98
C LEU A 68 -14.90 -3.27 -0.04
N ILE A 69 -15.45 -3.92 1.00
CA ILE A 69 -16.07 -3.15 2.08
C ILE A 69 -15.00 -2.27 2.74
N GLU A 70 -15.44 -1.16 3.31
CA GLU A 70 -14.53 -0.15 3.83
C GLU A 70 -13.50 -0.71 4.81
N GLU A 71 -13.95 -1.55 5.75
CA GLU A 71 -13.08 -2.16 6.75
C GLU A 71 -11.97 -2.98 6.12
N ASP A 72 -12.31 -3.82 5.13
CA ASP A 72 -11.34 -4.65 4.43
C ASP A 72 -10.39 -3.81 3.58
N PHE A 73 -10.92 -2.77 2.95
CA PHE A 73 -10.13 -1.87 2.11
C PHE A 73 -9.04 -1.17 2.93
N VAL A 74 -9.44 -0.56 4.04
CA VAL A 74 -8.52 0.16 4.92
C VAL A 74 -7.50 -0.79 5.55
N SER A 75 -7.96 -1.95 5.99
CA SER A 75 -7.09 -2.98 6.58
C SER A 75 -6.04 -3.46 5.59
N ALA A 76 -6.41 -3.65 4.32
CA ALA A 76 -5.48 -4.06 3.28
C ALA A 76 -4.39 -3.00 3.07
N ILE A 77 -4.77 -1.73 3.01
CA ILE A 77 -3.81 -0.65 2.86
C ILE A 77 -2.82 -0.63 4.02
N PHE A 78 -3.32 -0.69 5.24
CA PHE A 78 -2.47 -0.66 6.42
C PHE A 78 -1.49 -1.83 6.42
N HIS A 79 -1.98 -3.02 6.06
CA HIS A 79 -1.13 -4.22 5.99
C HIS A 79 0.00 -4.05 4.97
N GLU A 80 -0.32 -3.50 3.78
CA GLU A 80 0.71 -3.26 2.77
C GLU A 80 1.71 -2.20 3.21
N MET A 81 1.27 -1.21 3.97
CA MET A 81 2.17 -0.20 4.54
C MET A 81 3.13 -0.81 5.58
N VAL A 82 2.71 -1.85 6.29
CA VAL A 82 3.61 -2.61 7.17
C VAL A 82 4.73 -3.25 6.34
N HIS A 83 4.41 -3.81 5.17
CA HIS A 83 5.43 -4.36 4.28
C HIS A 83 6.38 -3.27 3.76
N VAL A 84 5.85 -2.10 3.42
CA VAL A 84 6.69 -0.95 3.02
C VAL A 84 7.69 -0.64 4.13
N ARG A 85 7.23 -0.55 5.36
CA ARG A 85 8.08 -0.30 6.52
C ARG A 85 9.18 -1.36 6.66
N GLN A 86 8.81 -2.63 6.49
CA GLN A 86 9.77 -3.73 6.59
C GLN A 86 10.86 -3.61 5.53
N HIS A 87 10.49 -3.30 4.29
CA HIS A 87 11.45 -3.09 3.21
C HIS A 87 12.35 -1.88 3.48
N GLU A 88 11.78 -0.78 3.96
CA GLU A 88 12.54 0.43 4.23
C GLU A 88 13.52 0.26 5.38
N ARG A 89 13.25 -0.65 6.29
CA ARG A 89 14.16 -0.99 7.40
C ARG A 89 15.17 -2.07 7.02
N GLY A 90 15.10 -2.59 5.80
CA GLY A 90 16.00 -3.67 5.36
C GLY A 90 15.69 -5.03 5.94
N VAL A 91 14.53 -5.22 6.55
CA VAL A 91 14.10 -6.51 7.12
C VAL A 91 13.77 -7.49 5.99
N LEU A 92 13.11 -6.98 4.93
CA LEU A 92 12.83 -7.76 3.73
C LEU A 92 13.68 -7.21 2.59
N LYS A 93 14.32 -8.13 1.84
CA LYS A 93 15.23 -7.76 0.75
C LYS A 93 14.76 -8.29 -0.61
N ASP A 94 13.48 -8.59 -0.72
CA ASP A 94 12.90 -9.21 -1.92
C ASP A 94 12.42 -8.14 -2.90
N HIS A 95 13.37 -7.51 -3.58
CA HIS A 95 13.04 -6.49 -4.59
C HIS A 95 12.33 -7.11 -5.77
N GLY A 96 11.23 -6.50 -6.19
CA GLY A 96 10.47 -6.97 -7.33
C GLY A 96 9.56 -8.17 -7.08
N ILE A 97 9.54 -8.70 -5.86
CA ILE A 97 8.68 -9.81 -5.48
C ILE A 97 7.40 -9.26 -4.85
N ARG A 98 6.25 -9.68 -5.37
CA ARG A 98 4.95 -9.24 -4.85
C ARG A 98 4.59 -10.01 -3.59
N LYS A 99 4.12 -9.29 -2.59
CA LYS A 99 3.61 -9.87 -1.34
C LYS A 99 2.10 -9.67 -1.32
N ALA A 100 1.34 -10.73 -1.14
CA ALA A 100 -0.11 -10.73 -1.19
C ALA A 100 -0.73 -10.69 0.20
N TRP A 101 -1.84 -9.96 0.30
CA TRP A 101 -2.65 -9.88 1.52
C TRP A 101 -4.08 -10.31 1.19
N LYS A 102 -4.64 -11.22 1.96
CA LYS A 102 -5.98 -11.78 1.72
C LYS A 102 -7.10 -11.21 2.59
N GLY A 103 -6.83 -10.29 3.48
CA GLY A 103 -7.86 -9.62 4.24
C GLY A 103 -8.56 -10.45 5.32
N GLU A 104 -7.90 -11.39 5.90
CA GLU A 104 -8.50 -12.21 6.97
C GLU A 104 -8.45 -11.54 8.32
#